data_ac37c90b30eccf4eaa33bab3680066fd
#
_entry.id   ac37c90b30eccf4eaa33bab3680066fd
#
_cell.length_a   1.000
_cell.length_b   1.000
_cell.length_c   1.000
_cell.angle_alpha   90.00
_cell.angle_beta   90.00
_cell.angle_gamma   90.00
#
_symmetry.space_group_name_H-M   'P 1'
#
loop_
_entity.id
_entity.type
_entity.pdbx_description
1 polymer ?
#
loop_
_entity_poly.entity_id
_entity_poly.type
_entity_poly.pdbx_seq_one_letter_code
_entity_poly.pdbx_strand_id
1 'polypeptide(L)'
;MITFKTVKVCLLLIFVFVNIFYIAPCYSLVLREDLFKNALDLSSDGKFNLALQEWNRYLDAYPDDAAGLSNRGNVRLVIGDVEGSIDDQNKAISLNPSEIDPYINRGICEEALGLWSQAKKDYQFVISQDSKNFSALYNLANVEGSISQWEKARELFSKAALYNPGFAMARSSMALA
;
A
#
# COMPACT_ATOMS: atom_id res chain seq x y z
N MET A 1 -13.26 59.34 10.76
CA MET A 1 -14.30 58.62 11.54
C MET A 1 -14.61 57.31 10.82
N ILE A 2 -14.12 56.17 11.38
CA ILE A 2 -14.39 54.86 10.82
C ILE A 2 -15.85 54.51 11.13
N THR A 3 -16.66 54.30 10.09
CA THR A 3 -18.09 54.03 10.32
C THR A 3 -18.33 52.60 10.77
N PHE A 4 -19.38 52.34 11.52
CA PHE A 4 -19.80 51.04 12.00
C PHE A 4 -19.95 49.98 10.84
N LYS A 5 -20.28 50.46 9.65
CA LYS A 5 -20.31 49.64 8.43
C LYS A 5 -18.93 49.11 8.02
N THR A 6 -17.91 49.97 8.10
CA THR A 6 -16.51 49.60 7.74
C THR A 6 -15.95 48.55 8.70
N VAL A 7 -16.24 48.68 10.00
CA VAL A 7 -15.82 47.69 11.01
C VAL A 7 -16.48 46.32 10.78
N LYS A 8 -17.78 46.27 10.45
CA LYS A 8 -18.49 45.04 10.14
C LYS A 8 -17.93 44.35 8.89
N VAL A 9 -17.62 45.11 7.84
CA VAL A 9 -17.02 44.55 6.62
C VAL A 9 -15.62 44.00 6.88
N CYS A 10 -14.80 44.73 7.65
CA CYS A 10 -13.46 44.24 8.03
C CYS A 10 -13.52 42.95 8.90
N LEU A 11 -14.44 42.87 9.87
CA LEU A 11 -14.65 41.68 10.67
C LEU A 11 -15.15 40.49 9.85
N LEU A 12 -16.04 40.73 8.87
CA LEU A 12 -16.52 39.68 7.96
C LEU A 12 -15.39 39.16 7.05
N LEU A 13 -14.56 40.08 6.52
CA LEU A 13 -13.40 39.70 5.70
C LEU A 13 -12.35 38.91 6.50
N ILE A 14 -12.08 39.31 7.76
CA ILE A 14 -11.18 38.58 8.64
C ILE A 14 -11.75 37.19 8.93
N PHE A 15 -13.06 37.06 9.21
CA PHE A 15 -13.70 35.78 9.46
C PHE A 15 -13.66 34.85 8.24
N VAL A 16 -13.90 35.39 7.05
CA VAL A 16 -13.79 34.66 5.77
C VAL A 16 -12.32 34.26 5.53
N PHE A 17 -11.37 35.17 5.76
CA PHE A 17 -9.95 34.90 5.58
C PHE A 17 -9.45 33.80 6.55
N VAL A 18 -9.82 33.86 7.82
CA VAL A 18 -9.47 32.83 8.83
C VAL A 18 -10.09 31.48 8.44
N ASN A 19 -11.35 31.44 8.00
CA ASN A 19 -11.99 30.19 7.55
C ASN A 19 -11.29 29.59 6.33
N ILE A 20 -10.97 30.42 5.31
CA ILE A 20 -10.35 29.91 4.08
C ILE A 20 -8.90 29.49 4.31
N PHE A 21 -8.13 30.23 5.10
CA PHE A 21 -6.68 29.99 5.23
C PHE A 21 -6.27 29.12 6.42
N TYR A 22 -7.09 29.03 7.47
CA TYR A 22 -6.73 28.28 8.69
C TYR A 22 -7.70 27.13 9.02
N ILE A 23 -9.00 27.34 8.88
CA ILE A 23 -9.98 26.31 9.29
C ILE A 23 -10.23 25.31 8.16
N ALA A 24 -10.38 25.74 6.92
CA ALA A 24 -10.64 24.83 5.81
C ALA A 24 -9.50 23.84 5.56
N PRO A 25 -8.20 24.21 5.57
CA PRO A 25 -7.11 23.27 5.44
C PRO A 25 -7.06 22.26 6.61
N CYS A 26 -7.31 22.72 7.84
CA CYS A 26 -7.34 21.84 9.01
C CYS A 26 -8.49 20.83 8.91
N TYR A 27 -9.68 21.27 8.49
CA TYR A 27 -10.84 20.42 8.33
C TYR A 27 -10.64 19.39 7.18
N SER A 28 -10.00 19.80 6.09
CA SER A 28 -9.70 18.88 4.99
C SER A 28 -8.68 17.83 5.37
N LEU A 29 -7.71 18.16 6.22
CA LEU A 29 -6.72 17.21 6.74
C LEU A 29 -7.37 16.18 7.66
N VAL A 30 -8.20 16.62 8.60
CA VAL A 30 -8.96 15.72 9.49
C VAL A 30 -9.85 14.78 8.67
N LEU A 31 -10.56 15.32 7.67
CA LEU A 31 -11.40 14.51 6.79
C LEU A 31 -10.59 13.45 6.01
N ARG A 32 -9.38 13.80 5.57
CA ARG A 32 -8.49 12.86 4.88
C ARG A 32 -8.09 11.70 5.79
N GLU A 33 -7.66 12.01 7.00
CA GLU A 33 -7.26 11.01 7.99
C GLU A 33 -8.42 10.09 8.37
N ASP A 34 -9.63 10.64 8.56
CA ASP A 34 -10.82 9.86 8.88
C ASP A 34 -11.23 8.91 7.75
N LEU A 35 -11.20 9.37 6.49
CA LEU A 35 -11.50 8.55 5.32
C LEU A 35 -10.49 7.42 5.14
N PHE A 36 -9.19 7.74 5.25
CA PHE A 36 -8.11 6.76 5.16
C PHE A 36 -8.25 5.69 6.25
N LYS A 37 -8.42 6.13 7.50
CA LYS A 37 -8.57 5.23 8.64
C LYS A 37 -9.79 4.31 8.50
N ASN A 38 -10.94 4.85 8.10
CA ASN A 38 -12.14 4.04 7.91
C ASN A 38 -11.93 2.94 6.87
N ALA A 39 -11.31 3.27 5.73
CA ALA A 39 -10.99 2.29 4.69
C ALA A 39 -10.00 1.23 5.20
N LEU A 40 -9.00 1.64 5.98
CA LEU A 40 -8.00 0.74 6.56
C LEU A 40 -8.62 -0.20 7.61
N ASP A 41 -9.48 0.32 8.50
CA ASP A 41 -10.17 -0.45 9.52
C ASP A 41 -11.07 -1.52 8.87
N LEU A 42 -11.83 -1.16 7.83
CA LEU A 42 -12.65 -2.12 7.06
C LEU A 42 -11.81 -3.19 6.37
N SER A 43 -10.62 -2.83 5.84
CA SER A 43 -9.69 -3.79 5.25
C SER A 43 -9.18 -4.77 6.29
N SER A 44 -8.82 -4.28 7.47
CA SER A 44 -8.31 -5.08 8.59
C SER A 44 -9.38 -6.01 9.18
N ASP A 45 -10.65 -5.56 9.18
CA ASP A 45 -11.80 -6.36 9.61
C ASP A 45 -12.20 -7.45 8.60
N GLY A 46 -11.56 -7.52 7.43
CA GLY A 46 -11.92 -8.46 6.36
C GLY A 46 -13.21 -8.08 5.60
N LYS A 47 -13.72 -6.86 5.77
CA LYS A 47 -14.91 -6.36 5.09
C LYS A 47 -14.54 -5.79 3.70
N PHE A 48 -13.92 -6.61 2.86
CA PHE A 48 -13.22 -6.17 1.64
C PHE A 48 -14.09 -5.42 0.62
N ASN A 49 -15.34 -5.80 0.45
CA ASN A 49 -16.24 -5.09 -0.47
C ASN A 49 -16.56 -3.66 0.02
N LEU A 50 -16.73 -3.48 1.33
CA LEU A 50 -16.92 -2.16 1.93
C LEU A 50 -15.60 -1.36 1.93
N ALA A 51 -14.49 -2.00 2.23
CA ALA A 51 -13.17 -1.40 2.16
C ALA A 51 -12.88 -0.86 0.75
N LEU A 52 -13.20 -1.63 -0.30
CA LEU A 52 -13.02 -1.18 -1.69
C LEU A 52 -13.84 0.09 -1.98
N GLN A 53 -15.10 0.16 -1.50
CA GLN A 53 -15.94 1.35 -1.67
C GLN A 53 -15.33 2.58 -0.98
N GLU A 54 -14.85 2.42 0.27
CA GLU A 54 -14.23 3.53 1.00
C GLU A 54 -12.86 3.92 0.42
N TRP A 55 -12.05 2.96 -0.05
CA TRP A 55 -10.82 3.27 -0.79
C TRP A 55 -11.09 4.01 -2.10
N ASN A 56 -12.14 3.65 -2.85
CA ASN A 56 -12.53 4.40 -4.04
C ASN A 56 -12.91 5.83 -3.68
N ARG A 57 -13.75 6.01 -2.64
CA ARG A 57 -14.14 7.33 -2.15
C ARG A 57 -12.94 8.16 -1.69
N TYR A 58 -11.98 7.54 -1.01
CA TYR A 58 -10.74 8.19 -0.61
C TYR A 58 -9.94 8.64 -1.82
N LEU A 59 -9.74 7.77 -2.80
CA LEU A 59 -8.93 8.04 -3.99
C LEU A 59 -9.62 8.94 -5.01
N ASP A 60 -10.94 9.06 -4.98
CA ASP A 60 -11.67 10.11 -5.72
C ASP A 60 -11.29 11.50 -5.21
N ALA A 61 -11.07 11.65 -3.91
CA ALA A 61 -10.66 12.91 -3.29
C ALA A 61 -9.13 13.11 -3.31
N TYR A 62 -8.35 12.02 -3.24
CA TYR A 62 -6.88 12.03 -3.15
C TYR A 62 -6.25 11.05 -4.17
N PRO A 63 -6.37 11.32 -5.49
CA PRO A 63 -6.04 10.37 -6.55
C PRO A 63 -4.55 10.01 -6.65
N ASP A 64 -3.66 10.82 -6.07
CA ASP A 64 -2.21 10.64 -6.12
C ASP A 64 -1.63 10.29 -4.74
N ASP A 65 -2.43 9.66 -3.88
CA ASP A 65 -1.94 9.10 -2.62
C ASP A 65 -1.41 7.67 -2.86
N ALA A 66 -0.09 7.52 -2.81
CA ALA A 66 0.57 6.23 -3.06
C ALA A 66 0.16 5.16 -2.05
N ALA A 67 0.01 5.53 -0.77
CA ALA A 67 -0.41 4.60 0.28
C ALA A 67 -1.87 4.14 0.08
N GLY A 68 -2.76 5.07 -0.26
CA GLY A 68 -4.16 4.75 -0.57
C GLY A 68 -4.29 3.80 -1.77
N LEU A 69 -3.51 4.06 -2.83
CA LEU A 69 -3.46 3.20 -4.01
C LEU A 69 -2.97 1.78 -3.64
N SER A 70 -1.86 1.67 -2.93
CA SER A 70 -1.32 0.37 -2.52
C SER A 70 -2.30 -0.42 -1.64
N ASN A 71 -2.96 0.23 -0.69
CA ASN A 71 -3.98 -0.41 0.15
C ASN A 71 -5.21 -0.85 -0.65
N ARG A 72 -5.70 -0.02 -1.59
CA ARG A 72 -6.78 -0.44 -2.50
C ARG A 72 -6.39 -1.63 -3.34
N GLY A 73 -5.17 -1.63 -3.89
CA GLY A 73 -4.61 -2.74 -4.64
C GLY A 73 -4.61 -4.04 -3.82
N ASN A 74 -4.24 -3.99 -2.53
CA ASN A 74 -4.30 -5.15 -1.66
C ASN A 74 -5.73 -5.67 -1.49
N VAL A 75 -6.71 -4.79 -1.31
CA VAL A 75 -8.11 -5.18 -1.23
C VAL A 75 -8.58 -5.80 -2.56
N ARG A 76 -8.20 -5.23 -3.70
CA ARG A 76 -8.50 -5.77 -5.03
C ARG A 76 -7.95 -7.17 -5.23
N LEU A 77 -6.70 -7.40 -4.83
CA LEU A 77 -6.08 -8.73 -4.89
C LEU A 77 -6.90 -9.76 -4.09
N VAL A 78 -7.30 -9.41 -2.87
CA VAL A 78 -8.08 -10.33 -2.00
C VAL A 78 -9.43 -10.70 -2.59
N ILE A 79 -10.09 -9.77 -3.29
CA ILE A 79 -11.39 -10.03 -3.95
C ILE A 79 -11.25 -10.61 -5.36
N GLY A 80 -10.01 -10.85 -5.84
CA GLY A 80 -9.72 -11.49 -7.12
C GLY A 80 -9.56 -10.54 -8.30
N ASP A 81 -9.58 -9.21 -8.10
CA ASP A 81 -9.28 -8.20 -9.13
C ASP A 81 -7.75 -8.00 -9.23
N VAL A 82 -7.06 -9.01 -9.78
CA VAL A 82 -5.59 -9.05 -9.84
C VAL A 82 -5.04 -7.96 -10.75
N GLU A 83 -5.65 -7.75 -11.92
CA GLU A 83 -5.25 -6.71 -12.87
C GLU A 83 -5.41 -5.32 -12.27
N GLY A 84 -6.57 -5.03 -11.65
CA GLY A 84 -6.79 -3.76 -10.98
C GLY A 84 -5.84 -3.53 -9.80
N SER A 85 -5.40 -4.60 -9.13
CA SER A 85 -4.36 -4.52 -8.10
C SER A 85 -3.02 -4.11 -8.71
N ILE A 86 -2.59 -4.74 -9.81
CA ILE A 86 -1.34 -4.38 -10.51
C ILE A 86 -1.35 -2.91 -10.94
N ASP A 87 -2.46 -2.42 -11.48
CA ASP A 87 -2.60 -1.02 -11.90
C ASP A 87 -2.41 -0.06 -10.72
N ASP A 88 -3.03 -0.36 -9.59
CA ASP A 88 -2.90 0.43 -8.37
C ASP A 88 -1.45 0.42 -7.84
N GLN A 89 -0.80 -0.75 -7.80
CA GLN A 89 0.60 -0.85 -7.37
C GLN A 89 1.55 -0.13 -8.34
N ASN A 90 1.33 -0.23 -9.66
CA ASN A 90 2.11 0.50 -10.65
C ASN A 90 2.02 2.02 -10.43
N LYS A 91 0.81 2.53 -10.19
CA LYS A 91 0.62 3.95 -9.90
C LYS A 91 1.27 4.35 -8.57
N ALA A 92 1.14 3.54 -7.52
CA ALA A 92 1.80 3.78 -6.22
C ALA A 92 3.33 3.86 -6.37
N ILE A 93 3.95 2.93 -7.11
CA ILE A 93 5.38 2.92 -7.41
C ILE A 93 5.79 4.17 -8.20
N SER A 94 4.99 4.58 -9.18
CA SER A 94 5.30 5.79 -9.97
C SER A 94 5.31 7.07 -9.14
N LEU A 95 4.47 7.14 -8.10
CA LEU A 95 4.35 8.27 -7.17
C LEU A 95 5.43 8.24 -6.08
N ASN A 96 5.76 7.08 -5.55
CA ASN A 96 6.79 6.89 -4.54
C ASN A 96 7.65 5.63 -4.84
N PRO A 97 8.67 5.75 -5.70
CA PRO A 97 9.51 4.60 -6.10
C PRO A 97 10.37 4.02 -4.97
N SER A 98 10.53 4.73 -3.86
CA SER A 98 11.32 4.25 -2.71
C SER A 98 10.52 3.39 -1.73
N GLU A 99 9.21 3.39 -1.83
CA GLU A 99 8.35 2.56 -0.99
C GLU A 99 8.39 1.10 -1.45
N ILE A 100 8.70 0.18 -0.53
CA ILE A 100 8.94 -1.23 -0.89
C ILE A 100 7.67 -2.08 -0.92
N ASP A 101 6.64 -1.73 -0.15
CA ASP A 101 5.41 -2.52 -0.05
C ASP A 101 4.67 -2.68 -1.39
N PRO A 102 4.53 -1.64 -2.23
CA PRO A 102 3.91 -1.80 -3.54
C PRO A 102 4.62 -2.81 -4.47
N TYR A 103 5.94 -2.95 -4.36
CA TYR A 103 6.67 -3.96 -5.14
C TYR A 103 6.37 -5.38 -4.62
N ILE A 104 6.32 -5.58 -3.30
CA ILE A 104 5.93 -6.88 -2.73
C ILE A 104 4.52 -7.25 -3.20
N ASN A 105 3.58 -6.33 -3.10
CA ASN A 105 2.19 -6.55 -3.46
C ASN A 105 2.03 -6.82 -4.96
N ARG A 106 2.75 -6.08 -5.84
CA ARG A 106 2.74 -6.33 -7.28
C ARG A 106 3.33 -7.70 -7.60
N GLY A 107 4.45 -8.06 -6.97
CA GLY A 107 5.05 -9.38 -7.12
C GLY A 107 4.11 -10.52 -6.76
N ILE A 108 3.30 -10.37 -5.70
CA ILE A 108 2.26 -11.36 -5.33
C ILE A 108 1.19 -11.46 -6.44
N CYS A 109 0.75 -10.34 -7.01
CA CYS A 109 -0.19 -10.34 -8.12
C CYS A 109 0.41 -11.03 -9.37
N GLU A 110 1.68 -10.75 -9.67
CA GLU A 110 2.41 -11.34 -10.78
C GLU A 110 2.60 -12.85 -10.62
N GLU A 111 2.86 -13.31 -9.38
CA GLU A 111 2.85 -14.75 -9.07
C GLU A 111 1.49 -15.39 -9.34
N ALA A 112 0.40 -14.75 -8.94
CA ALA A 112 -0.95 -15.25 -9.18
C ALA A 112 -1.27 -15.41 -10.68
N LEU A 113 -0.63 -14.61 -11.53
CA LEU A 113 -0.73 -14.68 -13.01
C LEU A 113 0.34 -15.58 -13.65
N GLY A 114 1.24 -16.19 -12.88
CA GLY A 114 2.36 -16.99 -13.41
C GLY A 114 3.47 -16.16 -14.05
N LEU A 115 3.51 -14.86 -13.79
CA LEU A 115 4.49 -13.92 -14.33
C LEU A 115 5.79 -13.95 -13.50
N TRP A 116 6.38 -15.14 -13.31
CA TRP A 116 7.50 -15.41 -12.40
C TRP A 116 8.69 -14.49 -12.58
N SER A 117 8.99 -14.09 -13.81
CA SER A 117 10.14 -13.23 -14.12
C SER A 117 9.95 -11.79 -13.62
N GLN A 118 8.72 -11.28 -13.64
CA GLN A 118 8.37 -9.95 -13.12
C GLN A 118 8.38 -9.98 -11.59
N ALA A 119 7.66 -10.91 -10.98
CA ALA A 119 7.62 -11.09 -9.54
C ALA A 119 9.03 -11.20 -8.93
N LYS A 120 9.90 -11.98 -9.57
CA LYS A 120 11.30 -12.10 -9.17
C LYS A 120 12.03 -10.76 -9.16
N LYS A 121 11.86 -9.91 -10.17
CA LYS A 121 12.49 -8.58 -10.23
C LYS A 121 12.02 -7.69 -9.07
N ASP A 122 10.73 -7.70 -8.79
CA ASP A 122 10.16 -6.90 -7.71
C ASP A 122 10.70 -7.33 -6.35
N TYR A 123 10.72 -8.63 -6.04
CA TYR A 123 11.28 -9.10 -4.78
C TYR A 123 12.79 -8.87 -4.68
N GLN A 124 13.55 -9.00 -5.78
CA GLN A 124 14.97 -8.68 -5.80
C GLN A 124 15.22 -7.19 -5.55
N PHE A 125 14.37 -6.31 -6.10
CA PHE A 125 14.43 -4.89 -5.79
C PHE A 125 14.25 -4.65 -4.29
N VAL A 126 13.21 -5.22 -3.67
CA VAL A 126 12.96 -5.10 -2.22
C VAL A 126 14.15 -5.59 -1.41
N ILE A 127 14.72 -6.75 -1.74
CA ILE A 127 15.89 -7.33 -1.05
C ILE A 127 17.13 -6.44 -1.22
N SER A 128 17.24 -5.72 -2.33
CA SER A 128 18.33 -4.76 -2.53
C SER A 128 18.23 -3.52 -1.63
N GLN A 129 17.01 -3.13 -1.25
CA GLN A 129 16.75 -2.01 -0.34
C GLN A 129 16.79 -2.46 1.13
N ASP A 130 16.21 -3.63 1.43
CA ASP A 130 16.21 -4.26 2.75
C ASP A 130 16.55 -5.76 2.61
N SER A 131 17.82 -6.09 2.80
CA SER A 131 18.33 -7.45 2.68
C SER A 131 17.78 -8.43 3.72
N LYS A 132 17.08 -7.92 4.74
CA LYS A 132 16.44 -8.71 5.81
C LYS A 132 14.93 -8.79 5.66
N ASN A 133 14.37 -8.22 4.60
CA ASN A 133 12.93 -8.26 4.36
C ASN A 133 12.47 -9.71 4.20
N PHE A 134 11.88 -10.24 5.26
CA PHE A 134 11.49 -11.64 5.31
C PHE A 134 10.42 -11.97 4.25
N SER A 135 9.46 -11.08 4.01
CA SER A 135 8.38 -11.29 3.04
C SER A 135 8.92 -11.41 1.61
N ALA A 136 9.83 -10.52 1.24
CA ALA A 136 10.46 -10.57 -0.09
C ALA A 136 11.35 -11.82 -0.26
N LEU A 137 12.11 -12.20 0.77
CA LEU A 137 12.92 -13.43 0.76
C LEU A 137 12.04 -14.67 0.62
N TYR A 138 10.95 -14.75 1.37
CA TYR A 138 10.02 -15.87 1.33
C TYR A 138 9.31 -15.99 -0.02
N ASN A 139 8.78 -14.88 -0.54
CA ASN A 139 8.08 -14.88 -1.83
C ASN A 139 9.06 -15.17 -2.98
N LEU A 140 10.29 -14.63 -2.96
CA LEU A 140 11.30 -15.00 -3.93
C LEU A 140 11.66 -16.50 -3.87
N ALA A 141 11.68 -17.10 -2.68
CA ALA A 141 11.89 -18.52 -2.54
C ALA A 141 10.76 -19.34 -3.20
N ASN A 142 9.50 -18.91 -3.04
CA ASN A 142 8.38 -19.56 -3.73
C ASN A 142 8.53 -19.48 -5.25
N VAL A 143 8.90 -18.30 -5.78
CA VAL A 143 9.15 -18.11 -7.22
C VAL A 143 10.28 -19.04 -7.72
N GLU A 144 11.42 -19.10 -7.00
CA GLU A 144 12.55 -19.97 -7.38
C GLU A 144 12.13 -21.46 -7.34
N GLY A 145 11.33 -21.87 -6.35
CA GLY A 145 10.75 -23.22 -6.28
C GLY A 145 9.81 -23.51 -7.45
N SER A 146 8.95 -22.57 -7.83
CA SER A 146 8.01 -22.72 -8.93
C SER A 146 8.71 -22.89 -10.29
N ILE A 147 9.91 -22.35 -10.45
CA ILE A 147 10.76 -22.53 -11.64
C ILE A 147 11.83 -23.62 -11.46
N SER A 148 11.66 -24.51 -10.49
CA SER A 148 12.53 -25.67 -10.20
C SER A 148 13.97 -25.33 -9.81
N GLN A 149 14.21 -24.15 -9.25
CA GLN A 149 15.52 -23.73 -8.70
C GLN A 149 15.60 -24.06 -7.20
N TRP A 150 15.54 -25.34 -6.85
CA TRP A 150 15.33 -25.85 -5.48
C TRP A 150 16.41 -25.42 -4.49
N GLU A 151 17.69 -25.41 -4.91
CA GLU A 151 18.80 -25.01 -4.03
C GLU A 151 18.68 -23.52 -3.64
N LYS A 152 18.33 -22.67 -4.59
CA LYS A 152 18.10 -21.24 -4.32
C LYS A 152 16.88 -21.01 -3.43
N ALA A 153 15.79 -21.74 -3.72
CA ALA A 153 14.58 -21.67 -2.91
C ALA A 153 14.89 -22.02 -1.45
N ARG A 154 15.62 -23.13 -1.21
CA ARG A 154 16.03 -23.57 0.11
C ARG A 154 16.90 -22.53 0.84
N GLU A 155 17.87 -21.93 0.15
CA GLU A 155 18.73 -20.88 0.72
C GLU A 155 17.89 -19.66 1.15
N LEU A 156 16.98 -19.21 0.29
CA LEU A 156 16.11 -18.07 0.55
C LEU A 156 15.12 -18.33 1.68
N PHE A 157 14.51 -19.53 1.73
CA PHE A 157 13.66 -19.93 2.87
C PHE A 157 14.45 -19.96 4.18
N SER A 158 15.69 -20.44 4.16
CA SER A 158 16.56 -20.44 5.34
C SER A 158 16.83 -19.01 5.83
N LYS A 159 17.11 -18.07 4.92
CA LYS A 159 17.29 -16.66 5.26
C LYS A 159 16.00 -16.02 5.79
N ALA A 160 14.85 -16.28 5.15
CA ALA A 160 13.56 -15.80 5.63
C ALA A 160 13.25 -16.30 7.05
N ALA A 161 13.49 -17.59 7.32
CA ALA A 161 13.30 -18.20 8.64
C ALA A 161 14.23 -17.62 9.71
N LEU A 162 15.44 -17.19 9.33
CA LEU A 162 16.38 -16.53 10.24
C LEU A 162 15.86 -15.17 10.70
N TYR A 163 15.28 -14.38 9.78
CA TYR A 163 14.80 -13.04 10.10
C TYR A 163 13.40 -13.01 10.70
N ASN A 164 12.59 -14.07 10.48
CA ASN A 164 11.33 -14.28 11.18
C ASN A 164 11.19 -15.73 11.67
N PRO A 165 11.81 -16.09 12.82
CA PRO A 165 11.77 -17.44 13.35
C PRO A 165 10.38 -17.97 13.70
N GLY A 166 9.44 -17.09 13.99
CA GLY A 166 8.03 -17.43 14.28
C GLY A 166 7.22 -17.82 13.04
N PHE A 167 7.77 -17.62 11.86
CA PHE A 167 7.06 -17.88 10.62
C PHE A 167 7.16 -19.38 10.24
N ALA A 168 6.20 -20.16 10.73
CA ALA A 168 6.17 -21.62 10.56
C ALA A 168 6.16 -22.06 9.09
N MET A 169 5.55 -21.26 8.18
CA MET A 169 5.47 -21.59 6.75
C MET A 169 6.83 -21.58 6.05
N ALA A 170 7.71 -20.63 6.37
CA ALA A 170 9.06 -20.61 5.79
C ALA A 170 9.82 -21.90 6.12
N ARG A 171 9.69 -22.42 7.35
CA ARG A 171 10.30 -23.68 7.78
C ARG A 171 9.67 -24.89 7.08
N SER A 172 8.34 -24.89 6.92
CA SER A 172 7.64 -25.99 6.26
C SER A 172 8.01 -26.09 4.78
N SER A 173 8.06 -24.96 4.07
CA SER A 173 8.46 -24.93 2.67
C SER A 173 9.92 -25.33 2.47
N MET A 174 10.80 -24.97 3.40
CA MET A 174 12.20 -25.39 3.39
C MET A 174 12.35 -26.92 3.56
N ALA A 175 11.48 -27.56 4.33
CA ALA A 175 11.52 -28.99 4.57
C ALA A 175 11.06 -29.81 3.36
N LEU A 176 10.30 -29.20 2.42
CA LEU A 176 9.78 -29.85 1.22
C LEU A 176 10.68 -29.64 0.00
N ALA A 177 11.65 -28.73 0.06
CA ALA A 177 12.61 -28.44 -1.01
C ALA A 177 13.90 -29.27 -0.83
#